data_ac1870733037adc1a4a72da8c84d919b
#
_entry.id   ac1870733037adc1a4a72da8c84d919b
#
_cell.length_a   1.000
_cell.length_b   1.000
_cell.length_c   1.000
_cell.angle_alpha   90.00
_cell.angle_beta   90.00
_cell.angle_gamma   90.00
#
_symmetry.space_group_name_H-M   'P 1'
#
loop_
_entity.id
_entity.type
_entity.pdbx_description
1 polymer ?
#
loop_
_entity_poly.entity_id
_entity_poly.type
_entity_poly.pdbx_seq_one_letter_code
_entity_poly.pdbx_strand_id
1 'polypeptide(L)'
;MKFILITGLSAFALGASMTAQAQVTTVNRAISEPEVQAAQQAWCKALVDISAAHTNSGQAAAKALAEKVIDAAYGYQMGAVLFKPTLTVNPQTFRITRAGALSYFVGGDPAFPKDTGFALKGWNKCEVANAGIFIAGDSATTLGKVHFTGKDGKVTTVDKTWNFVKDDAGKLRIVVHHSSLEYAGS
;
A
#
# COMPACT_ATOMS: atom_id res chain seq x y z
N MET A 1 -3.64 62.10 -73.98
CA MET A 1 -3.90 60.67 -73.77
C MET A 1 -2.85 60.17 -72.77
N LYS A 2 -3.28 59.89 -71.50
CA LYS A 2 -2.41 59.35 -70.44
C LYS A 2 -2.82 57.90 -70.20
N PHE A 3 -1.94 56.93 -70.41
CA PHE A 3 -2.10 55.54 -70.07
C PHE A 3 -1.68 55.32 -68.64
N ILE A 4 -2.57 54.78 -67.83
CA ILE A 4 -2.32 54.34 -66.48
C ILE A 4 -2.04 52.82 -66.53
N LEU A 5 -0.83 52.42 -66.21
CA LEU A 5 -0.50 50.98 -65.97
C LEU A 5 -0.87 50.62 -64.55
N ILE A 6 -1.76 49.64 -64.40
CA ILE A 6 -2.12 48.99 -63.10
C ILE A 6 -1.28 47.76 -63.01
N THR A 7 -0.29 47.73 -62.12
CA THR A 7 0.48 46.54 -61.74
C THR A 7 -0.26 45.84 -60.59
N GLY A 8 -0.86 44.67 -60.91
CA GLY A 8 -1.48 43.83 -59.94
C GLY A 8 -0.41 43.02 -59.10
N LEU A 9 -0.39 43.24 -57.81
CA LEU A 9 0.46 42.48 -56.87
C LEU A 9 -0.33 41.24 -56.38
N SER A 10 0.03 40.05 -56.89
CA SER A 10 -0.55 38.79 -56.42
C SER A 10 0.19 38.34 -55.14
N ALA A 11 -0.49 38.43 -54.02
CA ALA A 11 0.01 37.88 -52.74
C ALA A 11 -0.22 36.36 -52.69
N PHE A 12 0.85 35.58 -52.77
CA PHE A 12 0.81 34.14 -52.47
C PHE A 12 0.77 33.95 -50.95
N ALA A 13 -0.38 33.52 -50.43
CA ALA A 13 -0.50 33.08 -49.06
C ALA A 13 0.05 31.66 -48.95
N LEU A 14 1.25 31.48 -48.37
CA LEU A 14 1.73 30.17 -47.94
C LEU A 14 0.90 29.72 -46.72
N GLY A 15 -0.05 28.80 -46.96
CA GLY A 15 -0.76 28.08 -45.90
C GLY A 15 0.19 27.12 -45.21
N ALA A 16 0.68 27.45 -44.01
CA ALA A 16 1.37 26.50 -43.15
C ALA A 16 0.35 25.48 -42.61
N SER A 17 0.35 24.28 -43.17
CA SER A 17 -0.40 23.15 -42.62
C SER A 17 0.25 22.72 -41.32
N MET A 18 -0.32 23.14 -40.19
CA MET A 18 0.07 22.57 -38.87
C MET A 18 -0.48 21.15 -38.81
N THR A 19 0.40 20.17 -38.97
CA THR A 19 0.09 18.78 -38.64
C THR A 19 -0.02 18.69 -37.13
N ALA A 20 -1.23 18.54 -36.59
CA ALA A 20 -1.45 18.23 -35.19
C ALA A 20 -0.84 16.84 -34.92
N GLN A 21 0.29 16.80 -34.23
CA GLN A 21 0.85 15.54 -33.74
C GLN A 21 -0.06 15.02 -32.64
N ALA A 22 -0.57 13.79 -32.83
CA ALA A 22 -1.32 13.10 -31.81
C ALA A 22 -0.42 12.91 -30.58
N GLN A 23 -0.87 13.42 -29.43
CA GLN A 23 -0.15 13.25 -28.17
C GLN A 23 -0.23 11.79 -27.75
N VAL A 24 0.92 11.10 -27.67
CA VAL A 24 1.00 9.73 -27.21
C VAL A 24 0.80 9.72 -25.69
N THR A 25 -0.26 9.04 -25.23
CA THR A 25 -0.47 8.80 -23.80
C THR A 25 0.24 7.52 -23.40
N THR A 26 1.23 7.63 -22.51
CA THR A 26 1.95 6.47 -21.96
C THR A 26 1.48 6.21 -20.54
N VAL A 27 1.04 4.97 -20.28
CA VAL A 27 0.73 4.48 -18.94
C VAL A 27 1.87 3.58 -18.49
N ASN A 28 2.57 3.94 -17.42
CA ASN A 28 3.62 3.13 -16.80
C ASN A 28 3.14 2.63 -15.44
N ARG A 29 2.98 1.32 -15.28
CA ARG A 29 2.61 0.66 -14.02
C ARG A 29 3.81 0.06 -13.28
N ALA A 30 5.04 0.24 -13.77
CA ALA A 30 6.23 -0.27 -13.10
C ALA A 30 6.31 0.26 -11.66
N ILE A 31 6.65 -0.65 -10.74
CA ILE A 31 6.93 -0.33 -9.35
C ILE A 31 8.40 -0.01 -9.22
N SER A 32 8.75 0.94 -8.36
CA SER A 32 10.12 1.25 -7.99
C SER A 32 10.42 0.85 -6.55
N GLU A 33 11.69 0.62 -6.22
CA GLU A 33 12.11 0.32 -4.85
C GLU A 33 11.71 1.40 -3.85
N PRO A 34 11.87 2.72 -4.13
CA PRO A 34 11.40 3.76 -3.22
C PRO A 34 9.89 3.71 -2.94
N GLU A 35 9.05 3.35 -3.93
CA GLU A 35 7.61 3.18 -3.71
C GLU A 35 7.31 2.03 -2.75
N VAL A 36 8.03 0.90 -2.87
CA VAL A 36 7.90 -0.24 -1.95
C VAL A 36 8.28 0.15 -0.54
N GLN A 37 9.44 0.78 -0.38
CA GLN A 37 9.94 1.23 0.94
C GLN A 37 8.99 2.24 1.57
N ALA A 38 8.45 3.18 0.80
CA ALA A 38 7.47 4.15 1.28
C ALA A 38 6.16 3.46 1.74
N ALA A 39 5.68 2.46 1.00
CA ALA A 39 4.50 1.68 1.40
C ALA A 39 4.72 0.89 2.70
N GLN A 40 5.89 0.31 2.88
CA GLN A 40 6.28 -0.38 4.12
C GLN A 40 6.36 0.58 5.31
N GLN A 41 6.98 1.75 5.13
CA GLN A 41 7.05 2.79 6.16
C GLN A 41 5.67 3.33 6.53
N ALA A 42 4.80 3.56 5.54
CA ALA A 42 3.42 3.98 5.76
C ALA A 42 2.62 2.93 6.55
N TRP A 43 2.81 1.64 6.26
CA TRP A 43 2.20 0.55 7.00
C TRP A 43 2.68 0.52 8.46
N CYS A 44 3.97 0.66 8.71
CA CYS A 44 4.56 0.75 10.05
C CYS A 44 4.01 1.94 10.84
N LYS A 45 4.00 3.13 10.22
CA LYS A 45 3.42 4.33 10.84
C LYS A 45 1.95 4.12 11.20
N ALA A 46 1.16 3.56 10.29
CA ALA A 46 -0.26 3.30 10.51
C ALA A 46 -0.51 2.35 11.68
N LEU A 47 0.31 1.31 11.84
CA LEU A 47 0.22 0.40 13.00
C LEU A 47 0.43 1.15 14.33
N VAL A 48 1.43 2.02 14.40
CA VAL A 48 1.74 2.84 15.58
C VAL A 48 0.61 3.84 15.83
N ASP A 49 0.10 4.49 14.78
CA ASP A 49 -1.00 5.45 14.88
C ASP A 49 -2.30 4.78 15.42
N ILE A 50 -2.63 3.56 14.96
CA ILE A 50 -3.77 2.78 15.48
C ILE A 50 -3.56 2.44 16.95
N SER A 51 -2.35 2.05 17.33
CA SER A 51 -1.99 1.78 18.73
C SER A 51 -2.16 3.02 19.61
N ALA A 52 -1.70 4.17 19.14
CA ALA A 52 -1.87 5.46 19.82
C ALA A 52 -3.34 5.88 19.91
N ALA A 53 -4.11 5.74 18.84
CA ALA A 53 -5.53 6.02 18.81
C ALA A 53 -6.30 5.20 19.86
N HIS A 54 -5.95 3.89 19.98
CA HIS A 54 -6.52 3.05 21.03
C HIS A 54 -6.20 3.56 22.44
N THR A 55 -4.94 3.91 22.68
CA THR A 55 -4.48 4.39 23.99
C THR A 55 -5.15 5.70 24.40
N ASN A 56 -5.30 6.62 23.45
CA ASN A 56 -5.76 7.99 23.71
C ASN A 56 -7.28 8.15 23.61
N SER A 57 -7.95 7.34 22.79
CA SER A 57 -9.35 7.55 22.41
C SER A 57 -10.18 6.26 22.38
N GLY A 58 -9.58 5.12 22.75
CA GLY A 58 -10.26 3.84 22.89
C GLY A 58 -10.51 3.08 21.59
N GLN A 59 -11.23 1.97 21.73
CA GLN A 59 -11.47 0.96 20.70
C GLN A 59 -12.15 1.53 19.43
N ALA A 60 -13.15 2.38 19.57
CA ALA A 60 -13.89 2.94 18.44
C ALA A 60 -12.98 3.80 17.53
N ALA A 61 -12.13 4.62 18.12
CA ALA A 61 -11.17 5.44 17.36
C ALA A 61 -10.12 4.60 16.64
N ALA A 62 -9.58 3.59 17.32
CA ALA A 62 -8.63 2.64 16.72
C ALA A 62 -9.26 1.89 15.54
N LYS A 63 -10.51 1.41 15.69
CA LYS A 63 -11.26 0.72 14.65
C LYS A 63 -11.48 1.60 13.43
N ALA A 64 -11.97 2.82 13.63
CA ALA A 64 -12.22 3.77 12.54
C ALA A 64 -10.94 4.11 11.76
N LEU A 65 -9.78 4.19 12.44
CA LEU A 65 -8.48 4.40 11.79
C LEU A 65 -8.04 3.15 11.05
N ALA A 66 -8.16 1.97 11.66
CA ALA A 66 -7.78 0.70 11.04
C ALA A 66 -8.59 0.40 9.76
N GLU A 67 -9.88 0.73 9.72
CA GLU A 67 -10.72 0.62 8.53
C GLU A 67 -10.15 1.43 7.36
N LYS A 68 -9.81 2.70 7.60
CA LYS A 68 -9.20 3.58 6.60
C LYS A 68 -7.85 3.05 6.11
N VAL A 69 -7.02 2.56 7.03
CA VAL A 69 -5.69 2.01 6.71
C VAL A 69 -5.82 0.75 5.86
N ILE A 70 -6.72 -0.18 6.21
CA ILE A 70 -6.95 -1.40 5.43
C ILE A 70 -7.42 -1.04 4.02
N ASP A 71 -8.37 -0.13 3.88
CA ASP A 71 -8.90 0.30 2.59
C ASP A 71 -7.85 1.01 1.73
N ALA A 72 -6.90 1.71 2.35
CA ALA A 72 -5.83 2.41 1.64
C ALA A 72 -4.64 1.51 1.27
N ALA A 73 -4.26 0.55 2.13
CA ALA A 73 -3.03 -0.21 1.99
C ALA A 73 -3.23 -1.59 1.36
N TYR A 74 -4.39 -2.24 1.59
CA TYR A 74 -4.63 -3.60 1.14
C TYR A 74 -5.51 -3.67 -0.11
N GLY A 75 -5.33 -4.73 -0.89
CA GLY A 75 -6.04 -4.95 -2.15
C GLY A 75 -7.37 -5.70 -2.03
N TYR A 76 -8.08 -5.63 -0.88
CA TYR A 76 -9.37 -6.34 -0.71
C TYR A 76 -10.44 -5.94 -1.72
N GLN A 77 -10.38 -4.73 -2.28
CA GLN A 77 -11.26 -4.30 -3.38
C GLN A 77 -10.93 -4.96 -4.72
N MET A 78 -9.73 -5.56 -4.85
CA MET A 78 -9.28 -6.27 -6.04
C MET A 78 -9.55 -7.78 -5.96
N GLY A 79 -9.80 -8.30 -4.75
CA GLY A 79 -10.01 -9.72 -4.48
C GLY A 79 -9.52 -10.13 -3.09
N ALA A 80 -9.34 -11.43 -2.90
CA ALA A 80 -8.80 -11.97 -1.65
C ALA A 80 -7.34 -11.53 -1.46
N VAL A 81 -7.01 -11.03 -0.28
CA VAL A 81 -5.61 -10.81 0.13
C VAL A 81 -5.10 -12.06 0.83
N LEU A 82 -3.95 -12.56 0.43
CA LEU A 82 -3.34 -13.75 1.03
C LEU A 82 -2.63 -13.34 2.34
N PHE A 83 -3.43 -13.17 3.37
CA PHE A 83 -2.94 -12.69 4.66
C PHE A 83 -2.86 -13.83 5.68
N LYS A 84 -1.64 -14.18 6.08
CA LYS A 84 -1.32 -15.00 7.26
C LYS A 84 -0.71 -14.11 8.33
N PRO A 85 -1.50 -13.69 9.34
CA PRO A 85 -1.00 -12.87 10.44
C PRO A 85 -0.05 -13.63 11.37
N THR A 86 0.71 -12.90 12.20
CA THR A 86 1.67 -13.48 13.14
C THR A 86 1.01 -14.31 14.23
N LEU A 87 -0.02 -13.74 14.89
CA LEU A 87 -0.57 -14.26 16.15
C LEU A 87 -1.95 -14.93 15.98
N THR A 88 -2.22 -15.50 14.83
CA THR A 88 -3.44 -16.27 14.62
C THR A 88 -3.25 -17.74 14.97
N VAL A 89 -4.33 -18.38 15.38
CA VAL A 89 -4.35 -19.77 15.80
C VAL A 89 -5.41 -20.56 15.05
N ASN A 90 -5.20 -21.88 14.99
CA ASN A 90 -6.13 -22.82 14.38
C ASN A 90 -7.54 -22.72 15.04
N PRO A 91 -8.65 -22.91 14.28
CA PRO A 91 -8.73 -23.18 12.85
C PRO A 91 -8.65 -21.93 11.95
N GLN A 92 -8.73 -20.72 12.51
CA GLN A 92 -8.80 -19.47 11.76
C GLN A 92 -7.42 -18.82 11.61
N THR A 93 -6.51 -19.48 10.90
CA THR A 93 -5.13 -19.03 10.74
C THR A 93 -4.99 -17.88 9.74
N PHE A 94 -5.86 -17.83 8.71
CA PHE A 94 -5.76 -16.88 7.61
C PHE A 94 -6.83 -15.79 7.67
N ARG A 95 -6.55 -14.61 7.11
CA ARG A 95 -7.45 -13.45 7.06
C ARG A 95 -7.60 -12.97 5.61
N ILE A 96 -8.25 -13.79 4.79
CA ILE A 96 -8.41 -13.54 3.35
C ILE A 96 -9.50 -12.51 3.01
N THR A 97 -10.26 -12.07 4.02
CA THR A 97 -11.31 -11.05 3.87
C THR A 97 -10.95 -9.78 4.62
N ARG A 98 -11.50 -8.63 4.15
CA ARG A 98 -11.34 -7.34 4.81
C ARG A 98 -11.80 -7.36 6.28
N ALA A 99 -12.94 -7.99 6.56
CA ALA A 99 -13.46 -8.14 7.93
C ALA A 99 -12.50 -8.93 8.82
N GLY A 100 -11.95 -10.03 8.31
CA GLY A 100 -10.96 -10.83 9.04
C GLY A 100 -9.66 -10.06 9.32
N ALA A 101 -9.19 -9.25 8.37
CA ALA A 101 -8.03 -8.37 8.59
C ALA A 101 -8.31 -7.31 9.66
N LEU A 102 -9.48 -6.67 9.60
CA LEU A 102 -9.89 -5.68 10.61
C LEU A 102 -9.95 -6.30 12.00
N SER A 103 -10.57 -7.49 12.11
CA SER A 103 -10.61 -8.24 13.37
C SER A 103 -9.21 -8.52 13.91
N TYR A 104 -8.30 -8.99 13.08
CA TYR A 104 -6.92 -9.24 13.51
C TYR A 104 -6.25 -7.99 14.08
N PHE A 105 -6.41 -6.84 13.43
CA PHE A 105 -5.76 -5.60 13.88
C PHE A 105 -6.40 -5.00 15.11
N VAL A 106 -7.72 -5.04 15.26
CA VAL A 106 -8.41 -4.31 16.33
C VAL A 106 -9.37 -5.16 17.17
N GLY A 107 -9.51 -6.45 16.91
CA GLY A 107 -10.40 -7.34 17.68
C GLY A 107 -11.88 -6.98 17.54
N GLY A 108 -12.69 -7.65 18.38
CA GLY A 108 -14.09 -7.28 18.58
C GLY A 108 -15.09 -7.84 17.57
N ASP A 109 -14.66 -8.68 16.62
CA ASP A 109 -15.56 -9.36 15.69
C ASP A 109 -15.89 -10.76 16.24
N PRO A 110 -17.18 -11.06 16.51
CA PRO A 110 -17.60 -12.39 17.02
C PRO A 110 -17.25 -13.55 16.07
N ALA A 111 -17.09 -13.29 14.77
CA ALA A 111 -16.65 -14.31 13.81
C ALA A 111 -15.18 -14.73 14.01
N PHE A 112 -14.39 -13.94 14.72
CA PHE A 112 -12.98 -14.19 15.04
C PHE A 112 -12.71 -14.02 16.55
N PRO A 113 -13.29 -14.86 17.40
CA PRO A 113 -13.33 -14.62 18.87
C PRO A 113 -11.95 -14.67 19.55
N LYS A 114 -10.92 -15.19 18.85
CA LYS A 114 -9.55 -15.24 19.38
C LYS A 114 -8.69 -14.03 19.00
N ASP A 115 -9.21 -13.10 18.17
CA ASP A 115 -8.50 -11.90 17.80
C ASP A 115 -8.59 -10.85 18.93
N THR A 116 -7.44 -10.51 19.49
CA THR A 116 -7.33 -9.53 20.59
C THR A 116 -6.89 -8.15 20.12
N GLY A 117 -6.70 -7.98 18.81
CA GLY A 117 -6.22 -6.72 18.22
C GLY A 117 -4.71 -6.58 18.27
N PHE A 118 -4.03 -7.03 17.22
CA PHE A 118 -2.56 -6.90 17.15
C PHE A 118 -2.08 -5.45 17.24
N ALA A 119 -2.80 -4.52 16.60
CA ALA A 119 -2.49 -3.10 16.62
C ALA A 119 -2.74 -2.43 17.98
N LEU A 120 -3.49 -3.09 18.90
CA LEU A 120 -3.85 -2.55 20.20
C LEU A 120 -2.84 -2.86 21.31
N LYS A 121 -1.74 -3.56 20.96
CA LYS A 121 -0.74 -4.03 21.93
C LYS A 121 0.21 -2.94 22.46
N GLY A 122 -0.03 -1.67 22.14
CA GLY A 122 0.78 -0.55 22.64
C GLY A 122 2.09 -0.37 21.91
N TRP A 123 2.11 -0.64 20.61
CA TRP A 123 3.28 -0.39 19.76
C TRP A 123 3.57 1.10 19.67
N ASN A 124 4.82 1.50 19.96
CA ASN A 124 5.28 2.88 19.86
C ASN A 124 6.33 3.08 18.75
N LYS A 125 6.89 1.98 18.20
CA LYS A 125 7.83 2.01 17.10
C LYS A 125 7.64 0.77 16.22
N CYS A 126 7.84 0.93 14.91
CA CYS A 126 7.84 -0.14 13.94
C CYS A 126 8.92 0.14 12.89
N GLU A 127 9.77 -0.84 12.60
CA GLU A 127 10.89 -0.72 11.67
C GLU A 127 10.92 -1.92 10.74
N VAL A 128 11.17 -1.67 9.45
CA VAL A 128 11.32 -2.71 8.42
C VAL A 128 12.78 -2.86 8.06
N ALA A 129 13.25 -4.10 8.03
CA ALA A 129 14.58 -4.49 7.57
C ALA A 129 14.42 -5.51 6.44
N ASN A 130 14.46 -5.05 5.17
CA ASN A 130 14.39 -5.94 4.03
C ASN A 130 15.68 -6.75 3.88
N ALA A 131 15.55 -8.07 3.71
CA ALA A 131 16.61 -8.94 3.22
C ALA A 131 16.68 -8.91 1.69
N GLY A 132 15.55 -8.69 1.02
CA GLY A 132 15.47 -8.57 -0.42
C GLY A 132 14.15 -7.98 -0.90
N ILE A 133 14.19 -7.32 -2.06
CA ILE A 133 13.06 -6.80 -2.80
C ILE A 133 13.18 -7.30 -4.24
N PHE A 134 12.17 -8.02 -4.73
CA PHE A 134 12.07 -8.49 -6.11
C PHE A 134 10.97 -7.72 -6.83
N ILE A 135 11.30 -6.99 -7.88
CA ILE A 135 10.36 -6.16 -8.65
C ILE A 135 10.22 -6.74 -10.06
N ALA A 136 8.98 -6.97 -10.48
CA ALA A 136 8.63 -7.45 -11.80
C ALA A 136 7.46 -6.64 -12.38
N GLY A 137 7.78 -5.57 -13.10
CA GLY A 137 6.78 -4.69 -13.68
C GLY A 137 5.90 -4.01 -12.63
N ASP A 138 4.62 -4.35 -12.59
CA ASP A 138 3.60 -3.82 -11.68
C ASP A 138 3.44 -4.62 -10.38
N SER A 139 4.35 -5.56 -10.12
CA SER A 139 4.38 -6.39 -8.90
C SER A 139 5.73 -6.30 -8.21
N ALA A 140 5.72 -6.27 -6.88
CA ALA A 140 6.92 -6.29 -6.06
C ALA A 140 6.74 -7.19 -4.84
N THR A 141 7.68 -8.11 -4.63
CA THR A 141 7.72 -9.00 -3.46
C THR A 141 8.89 -8.63 -2.57
N THR A 142 8.66 -8.59 -1.26
CA THR A 142 9.70 -8.32 -0.27
C THR A 142 9.82 -9.47 0.72
N LEU A 143 11.03 -9.71 1.18
CA LEU A 143 11.34 -10.65 2.27
C LEU A 143 12.26 -9.93 3.26
N GLY A 144 11.98 -10.08 4.56
CA GLY A 144 12.80 -9.45 5.60
C GLY A 144 12.17 -9.59 6.98
N LYS A 145 12.52 -8.65 7.84
CA LYS A 145 12.04 -8.59 9.22
C LYS A 145 11.29 -7.30 9.49
N VAL A 146 10.38 -7.37 10.47
CA VAL A 146 9.79 -6.17 11.07
C VAL A 146 9.97 -6.24 12.57
N HIS A 147 10.44 -5.14 13.13
CA HIS A 147 10.68 -4.96 14.56
C HIS A 147 9.60 -4.05 15.14
N PHE A 148 8.86 -4.54 16.12
CA PHE A 148 7.83 -3.79 16.83
C PHE A 148 8.32 -3.52 18.26
N THR A 149 8.43 -2.25 18.65
CA THR A 149 8.78 -1.88 20.02
C THR A 149 7.50 -1.55 20.79
N GLY A 150 7.28 -2.22 21.90
CA GLY A 150 6.17 -1.96 22.82
C GLY A 150 6.44 -0.79 23.78
N LYS A 151 5.42 -0.41 24.56
CA LYS A 151 5.53 0.63 25.60
C LYS A 151 6.58 0.33 26.66
N ASP A 152 6.82 -0.94 26.93
CA ASP A 152 7.82 -1.44 27.89
C ASP A 152 9.25 -1.48 27.31
N GLY A 153 9.44 -1.00 26.09
CA GLY A 153 10.71 -1.01 25.38
C GLY A 153 11.10 -2.37 24.80
N LYS A 154 10.29 -3.43 25.02
CA LYS A 154 10.57 -4.74 24.44
C LYS A 154 10.34 -4.73 22.94
N VAL A 155 11.23 -5.41 22.22
CA VAL A 155 11.14 -5.57 20.76
C VAL A 155 10.61 -6.96 20.43
N THR A 156 9.56 -7.02 19.62
CA THR A 156 9.08 -8.24 18.99
C THR A 156 9.53 -8.22 17.53
N THR A 157 10.32 -9.20 17.13
CA THR A 157 10.77 -9.37 15.74
C THR A 157 9.95 -10.45 15.06
N VAL A 158 9.58 -10.21 13.82
CA VAL A 158 8.87 -11.18 12.99
C VAL A 158 9.51 -11.27 11.62
N ASP A 159 9.47 -12.46 11.02
CA ASP A 159 9.71 -12.64 9.60
C ASP A 159 8.51 -12.12 8.81
N LYS A 160 8.79 -11.43 7.71
CA LYS A 160 7.77 -10.73 6.95
C LYS A 160 7.97 -10.90 5.45
N THR A 161 6.89 -11.29 4.78
CA THR A 161 6.79 -11.26 3.32
C THR A 161 5.58 -10.42 2.94
N TRP A 162 5.80 -9.46 2.04
CA TRP A 162 4.73 -8.75 1.35
C TRP A 162 4.83 -8.95 -0.15
N ASN A 163 3.69 -8.98 -0.83
CA ASN A 163 3.61 -8.68 -2.24
C ASN A 163 2.70 -7.47 -2.44
N PHE A 164 3.20 -6.54 -3.25
CA PHE A 164 2.51 -5.32 -3.64
C PHE A 164 2.19 -5.39 -5.12
N VAL A 165 1.04 -4.87 -5.51
CA VAL A 165 0.65 -4.62 -6.90
C VAL A 165 0.11 -3.19 -7.04
N LYS A 166 0.22 -2.60 -8.22
CA LYS A 166 -0.46 -1.33 -8.52
C LYS A 166 -1.90 -1.60 -8.94
N ASP A 167 -2.85 -0.90 -8.31
CA ASP A 167 -4.25 -0.88 -8.74
C ASP A 167 -4.43 0.01 -9.99
N ASP A 168 -5.66 0.10 -10.50
CA ASP A 168 -5.97 0.89 -11.70
C ASP A 168 -5.72 2.39 -11.52
N ALA A 169 -5.70 2.88 -10.29
CA ALA A 169 -5.33 4.25 -9.94
C ALA A 169 -3.81 4.44 -9.73
N GLY A 170 -3.00 3.41 -9.96
CA GLY A 170 -1.54 3.43 -9.77
C GLY A 170 -1.09 3.41 -8.31
N LYS A 171 -1.98 3.04 -7.36
CA LYS A 171 -1.64 2.92 -5.94
C LYS A 171 -1.14 1.52 -5.61
N LEU A 172 -0.07 1.44 -4.80
CA LEU A 172 0.40 0.17 -4.30
C LEU A 172 -0.60 -0.42 -3.31
N ARG A 173 -0.95 -1.72 -3.53
CA ARG A 173 -1.85 -2.49 -2.68
C ARG A 173 -1.16 -3.76 -2.23
N ILE A 174 -1.24 -4.08 -0.95
CA ILE A 174 -0.78 -5.33 -0.39
C ILE A 174 -1.76 -6.43 -0.80
N VAL A 175 -1.29 -7.44 -1.53
CA VAL A 175 -2.07 -8.62 -1.93
C VAL A 175 -1.57 -9.91 -1.26
N VAL A 176 -0.31 -9.91 -0.78
CA VAL A 176 0.22 -10.95 0.11
C VAL A 176 0.79 -10.28 1.34
N HIS A 177 0.46 -10.81 2.52
CA HIS A 177 1.02 -10.41 3.80
C HIS A 177 1.22 -11.64 4.67
N HIS A 178 2.42 -12.17 4.69
CA HIS A 178 2.79 -13.26 5.58
C HIS A 178 3.66 -12.75 6.73
N SER A 179 3.35 -13.18 7.92
CA SER A 179 4.15 -12.88 9.11
C SER A 179 4.20 -14.08 10.05
N SER A 180 5.38 -14.35 10.60
CA SER A 180 5.61 -15.39 11.60
C SER A 180 6.59 -14.90 12.65
N LEU A 181 6.52 -15.47 13.85
CA LEU A 181 7.62 -15.33 14.81
C LEU A 181 8.86 -16.05 14.25
N GLU A 182 10.03 -15.59 14.64
CA GLU A 182 11.27 -16.31 14.34
C GLU A 182 11.26 -17.69 15.02
N TYR A 183 11.75 -18.69 14.31
CA TYR A 183 11.95 -20.00 14.93
C TYR A 183 13.16 -19.93 15.88
N ALA A 184 12.92 -20.21 17.14
CA ALA A 184 13.95 -20.07 18.17
C ALA A 184 14.95 -21.24 18.22
N GLY A 185 14.76 -22.26 17.38
CA GLY A 185 15.48 -23.51 17.47
C GLY A 185 14.90 -24.44 18.56
N SER A 186 15.37 -25.67 18.62
CA SER A 186 15.10 -26.65 19.66
C SER A 186 16.36 -26.94 20.46
#